data_833ab6aef2181da503d243aac3a65aa6
#
_entry.id   833ab6aef2181da503d243aac3a65aa6
#
_cell.length_a   1.000
_cell.length_b   1.000
_cell.length_c   1.000
_cell.angle_alpha   90.00
_cell.angle_beta   90.00
_cell.angle_gamma   90.00
#
_symmetry.space_group_name_H-M   'P 1'
#
loop_
_entity.id
_entity.type
_entity.pdbx_description
1 polymer ?
#
loop_
_entity_poly.entity_id
_entity_poly.type
_entity_poly.pdbx_seq_one_letter_code
_entity_poly.pdbx_strand_id
1 'polypeptide(L)'
;MITNEHIAQFIAQAHRYGDAKLMLCSSGNLSWRIGEEALISGTGSWVPTLGKEKVSICHIASGIPANGVKPSMESTFHLGILRERPDVNVVLHFQSEYATAVSCMKNKPANFNVTAEIPCHVGSEIPVIPYYRPGSPELAKAVVEAMQKHNSVLLTNHGQVVCGKDFDQVYERATFFEMACRIIVQSGGDYSVLTPAEIEDLEIYVLGKKTK
;
A
#
# COMPACT_ATOMS: atom_id res chain seq x y z
N MET A 1 -19.02 -6.18 13.88
CA MET A 1 -19.48 -4.80 14.23
C MET A 1 -18.28 -4.00 14.70
N ILE A 2 -18.05 -2.84 14.13
CA ILE A 2 -16.93 -1.95 14.47
C ILE A 2 -17.20 -1.29 15.84
N THR A 3 -16.17 -1.28 16.71
CA THR A 3 -16.21 -0.69 18.06
C THR A 3 -15.38 0.59 18.15
N ASN A 4 -15.52 1.33 19.23
CA ASN A 4 -14.66 2.50 19.51
C ASN A 4 -13.18 2.11 19.65
N GLU A 5 -12.90 0.91 20.14
CA GLU A 5 -11.53 0.38 20.26
C GLU A 5 -10.90 0.15 18.89
N HIS A 6 -11.65 -0.44 17.94
CA HIS A 6 -11.20 -0.57 16.56
C HIS A 6 -10.87 0.79 15.92
N ILE A 7 -11.72 1.81 16.16
CA ILE A 7 -11.48 3.17 15.66
C ILE A 7 -10.20 3.77 16.28
N ALA A 8 -10.02 3.60 17.59
CA ALA A 8 -8.83 4.09 18.28
C ALA A 8 -7.55 3.41 17.78
N GLN A 9 -7.59 2.09 17.60
CA GLN A 9 -6.47 1.33 17.02
C GLN A 9 -6.14 1.79 15.59
N PHE A 10 -7.16 1.97 14.76
CA PHE A 10 -6.98 2.46 13.38
C PHE A 10 -6.30 3.82 13.33
N ILE A 11 -6.73 4.75 14.21
CA ILE A 11 -6.14 6.09 14.34
C ILE A 11 -4.68 6.00 14.81
N ALA A 12 -4.39 5.18 15.82
CA ALA A 12 -3.03 5.00 16.33
C ALA A 12 -2.09 4.46 15.23
N GLN A 13 -2.55 3.52 14.40
CA GLN A 13 -1.77 3.03 13.27
C GLN A 13 -1.61 4.06 12.14
N ALA A 14 -2.64 4.87 11.88
CA ALA A 14 -2.54 5.98 10.94
C ALA A 14 -1.44 6.98 11.36
N HIS A 15 -1.41 7.37 12.64
CA HIS A 15 -0.36 8.22 13.19
C HIS A 15 1.04 7.57 13.09
N ARG A 16 1.17 6.27 13.40
CA ARG A 16 2.43 5.53 13.26
C ARG A 16 3.00 5.60 11.83
N TYR A 17 2.14 5.48 10.81
CA TYR A 17 2.58 5.63 9.42
C TYR A 17 2.98 7.07 9.07
N GLY A 18 2.31 8.04 9.68
CA GLY A 18 2.68 9.45 9.58
C GLY A 18 4.05 9.73 10.20
N ASP A 19 4.31 9.22 11.42
CA ASP A 19 5.58 9.37 12.14
C ASP A 19 6.75 8.75 11.36
N ALA A 20 6.48 7.67 10.61
CA ALA A 20 7.44 7.06 9.70
C ALA A 20 7.68 7.85 8.39
N LYS A 21 7.05 9.03 8.23
CA LYS A 21 7.12 9.89 7.05
C LYS A 21 6.71 9.21 5.74
N LEU A 22 5.85 8.19 5.84
CA LEU A 22 5.31 7.52 4.66
C LEU A 22 4.26 8.38 3.95
N MET A 23 3.67 9.36 4.65
CA MET A 23 2.62 10.24 4.12
C MET A 23 2.86 11.69 4.52
N LEU A 24 2.58 12.58 3.59
CA LEU A 24 2.69 14.03 3.79
C LEU A 24 1.31 14.68 3.68
N CYS A 25 0.92 15.48 4.66
CA CYS A 25 -0.34 16.23 4.65
C CYS A 25 -1.55 15.32 4.37
N SER A 26 -2.30 15.63 3.31
CA SER A 26 -3.48 14.86 2.87
C SER A 26 -3.17 13.81 1.82
N SER A 27 -1.88 13.56 1.53
CA SER A 27 -1.48 12.52 0.60
C SER A 27 -1.61 11.14 1.25
N GLY A 28 -2.22 10.21 0.52
CA GLY A 28 -2.40 8.85 1.00
C GLY A 28 -3.69 8.62 1.80
N ASN A 29 -3.97 7.37 2.02
CA ASN A 29 -5.15 6.88 2.73
C ASN A 29 -4.92 5.45 3.22
N LEU A 30 -5.67 5.08 4.26
CA LEU A 30 -5.57 3.80 4.95
C LEU A 30 -6.95 3.14 5.04
N SER A 31 -7.00 1.82 4.94
CA SER A 31 -8.19 1.05 5.27
C SER A 31 -7.87 -0.21 6.06
N TRP A 32 -8.85 -0.64 6.88
CA TRP A 32 -8.75 -1.84 7.69
C TRP A 32 -10.08 -2.60 7.72
N ARG A 33 -10.06 -3.88 7.32
CA ARG A 33 -11.19 -4.79 7.37
C ARG A 33 -11.52 -5.23 8.79
N ILE A 34 -12.80 -5.21 9.14
CA ILE A 34 -13.36 -5.77 10.36
C ILE A 34 -14.65 -6.52 9.98
N GLY A 35 -14.54 -7.81 9.74
CA GLY A 35 -15.64 -8.62 9.18
C GLY A 35 -16.06 -8.13 7.79
N GLU A 36 -17.33 -7.82 7.62
CA GLU A 36 -17.92 -7.34 6.36
C GLU A 36 -17.80 -5.80 6.18
N GLU A 37 -17.20 -5.12 7.14
CA GLU A 37 -17.00 -3.67 7.13
C GLU A 37 -15.52 -3.32 7.05
N ALA A 38 -15.22 -2.09 6.63
CA ALA A 38 -13.87 -1.53 6.68
C ALA A 38 -13.90 -0.12 7.28
N LEU A 39 -12.91 0.17 8.13
CA LEU A 39 -12.53 1.54 8.45
C LEU A 39 -11.71 2.10 7.30
N ILE A 40 -11.99 3.32 6.88
CA ILE A 40 -11.25 4.02 5.82
C ILE A 40 -11.05 5.47 6.25
N SER A 41 -9.86 6.03 6.05
CA SER A 41 -9.61 7.45 6.25
C SER A 41 -10.49 8.29 5.33
N GLY A 42 -11.13 9.31 5.88
CA GLY A 42 -12.10 10.16 5.16
C GLY A 42 -11.43 11.06 4.12
N THR A 43 -12.22 11.50 3.15
CA THR A 43 -11.73 12.42 2.12
C THR A 43 -11.17 13.71 2.73
N GLY A 44 -10.00 14.15 2.23
CA GLY A 44 -9.32 15.35 2.71
C GLY A 44 -8.78 15.27 4.13
N SER A 45 -8.73 14.06 4.74
CA SER A 45 -8.07 13.87 6.03
C SER A 45 -6.54 13.86 5.86
N TRP A 46 -5.85 14.29 6.90
CA TRP A 46 -4.41 14.10 7.06
C TRP A 46 -4.21 12.85 7.87
N VAL A 47 -3.77 11.77 7.23
CA VAL A 47 -3.58 10.48 7.92
C VAL A 47 -2.61 10.59 9.09
N PRO A 48 -1.50 11.37 9.02
CA PRO A 48 -0.60 11.58 10.17
C PRO A 48 -1.26 12.18 11.41
N THR A 49 -2.39 12.85 11.27
CA THR A 49 -3.14 13.50 12.37
C THR A 49 -4.63 13.15 12.32
N LEU A 50 -4.93 11.94 11.86
CA LEU A 50 -6.31 11.48 11.68
C LEU A 50 -7.10 11.56 12.98
N GLY A 51 -8.23 12.26 12.98
CA GLY A 51 -9.20 12.31 14.06
C GLY A 51 -10.38 11.35 13.82
N LYS A 52 -11.07 11.01 14.90
CA LYS A 52 -12.22 10.09 14.88
C LYS A 52 -13.33 10.53 13.91
N GLU A 53 -13.58 11.83 13.81
CA GLU A 53 -14.59 12.47 12.97
C GLU A 53 -14.28 12.31 11.45
N LYS A 54 -13.07 11.88 11.11
CA LYS A 54 -12.59 11.62 9.76
C LYS A 54 -12.43 10.13 9.45
N VAL A 55 -12.92 9.25 10.31
CA VAL A 55 -12.91 7.81 10.06
C VAL A 55 -14.25 7.38 9.48
N SER A 56 -14.25 6.95 8.23
CA SER A 56 -15.42 6.39 7.54
C SER A 56 -15.54 4.89 7.84
N ILE A 57 -16.76 4.43 8.05
CA ILE A 57 -17.12 3.01 8.14
C ILE A 57 -17.84 2.65 6.86
N CYS A 58 -17.31 1.72 6.06
CA CYS A 58 -17.91 1.32 4.79
C CYS A 58 -18.23 -0.18 4.75
N HIS A 59 -19.35 -0.55 4.16
CA HIS A 59 -19.59 -1.94 3.81
C HIS A 59 -18.68 -2.35 2.66
N ILE A 60 -17.89 -3.42 2.81
CA ILE A 60 -16.90 -3.85 1.82
C ILE A 60 -17.59 -4.22 0.50
N ALA A 61 -18.70 -4.93 0.55
CA ALA A 61 -19.40 -5.40 -0.66
C ALA A 61 -19.99 -4.25 -1.49
N SER A 62 -20.70 -3.32 -0.86
CA SER A 62 -21.43 -2.24 -1.55
C SER A 62 -20.65 -0.95 -1.68
N GLY A 63 -19.64 -0.73 -0.82
CA GLY A 63 -18.91 0.53 -0.73
C GLY A 63 -19.69 1.66 -0.04
N ILE A 64 -20.88 1.39 0.47
CA ILE A 64 -21.75 2.40 1.08
C ILE A 64 -21.22 2.75 2.48
N PRO A 65 -20.99 4.05 2.78
CA PRO A 65 -20.61 4.46 4.14
C PRO A 65 -21.77 4.30 5.12
N ALA A 66 -21.49 3.70 6.29
CA ALA A 66 -22.48 3.40 7.31
C ALA A 66 -22.60 4.48 8.41
N ASN A 67 -21.61 5.38 8.54
CA ASN A 67 -21.57 6.39 9.61
C ASN A 67 -21.67 7.84 9.11
N GLY A 68 -22.04 8.06 7.85
CA GLY A 68 -22.20 9.39 7.26
C GLY A 68 -20.88 10.12 6.96
N VAL A 69 -19.71 9.57 7.31
CA VAL A 69 -18.41 10.13 6.96
C VAL A 69 -18.05 9.71 5.54
N LYS A 70 -17.77 10.69 4.67
CA LYS A 70 -17.36 10.42 3.29
C LYS A 70 -15.96 9.80 3.25
N PRO A 71 -15.80 8.58 2.72
CA PRO A 71 -14.47 7.94 2.63
C PRO A 71 -13.57 8.67 1.63
N SER A 72 -12.28 8.32 1.63
CA SER A 72 -11.33 8.76 0.60
C SER A 72 -11.91 8.59 -0.81
N MET A 73 -11.57 9.50 -1.72
CA MET A 73 -11.93 9.39 -3.14
C MET A 73 -11.35 8.11 -3.80
N GLU A 74 -10.38 7.49 -3.17
CA GLU A 74 -9.73 6.27 -3.63
C GLU A 74 -10.25 5.01 -2.91
N SER A 75 -11.28 5.13 -2.09
CA SER A 75 -11.92 4.01 -1.39
C SER A 75 -12.33 2.86 -2.32
N THR A 76 -12.56 3.16 -3.60
CA THR A 76 -12.96 2.15 -4.60
C THR A 76 -11.91 1.07 -4.78
N PHE A 77 -10.62 1.40 -4.89
CA PHE A 77 -9.60 0.36 -4.98
C PHE A 77 -9.30 -0.28 -3.61
N HIS A 78 -9.38 0.46 -2.49
CA HIS A 78 -9.26 -0.13 -1.16
C HIS A 78 -10.28 -1.25 -0.95
N LEU A 79 -11.54 -0.93 -1.15
CA LEU A 79 -12.63 -1.90 -1.01
C LEU A 79 -12.56 -3.00 -2.08
N GLY A 80 -12.10 -2.66 -3.29
CA GLY A 80 -11.86 -3.62 -4.35
C GLY A 80 -10.82 -4.68 -3.95
N ILE A 81 -9.65 -4.25 -3.43
CA ILE A 81 -8.62 -5.16 -2.93
C ILE A 81 -9.19 -6.02 -1.80
N LEU A 82 -9.87 -5.41 -0.83
CA LEU A 82 -10.47 -6.15 0.28
C LEU A 82 -11.52 -7.16 -0.18
N ARG A 83 -12.27 -6.93 -1.24
CA ARG A 83 -13.23 -7.90 -1.82
C ARG A 83 -12.53 -9.08 -2.47
N GLU A 84 -11.52 -8.81 -3.29
CA GLU A 84 -10.82 -9.84 -4.09
C GLU A 84 -9.80 -10.64 -3.28
N ARG A 85 -9.32 -10.11 -2.14
CA ARG A 85 -8.24 -10.67 -1.33
C ARG A 85 -8.73 -10.92 0.11
N PRO A 86 -9.31 -12.11 0.41
CA PRO A 86 -9.76 -12.47 1.77
C PRO A 86 -8.59 -12.61 2.76
N ASP A 87 -7.37 -12.82 2.28
CA ASP A 87 -6.13 -12.86 3.06
C ASP A 87 -5.60 -11.47 3.46
N VAL A 88 -6.16 -10.40 2.88
CA VAL A 88 -5.78 -9.02 3.13
C VAL A 88 -6.78 -8.35 4.08
N ASN A 89 -6.28 -7.72 5.16
CA ASN A 89 -7.10 -6.92 6.06
C ASN A 89 -6.75 -5.43 6.04
N VAL A 90 -5.52 -5.06 5.65
CA VAL A 90 -5.07 -3.67 5.66
C VAL A 90 -4.57 -3.28 4.27
N VAL A 91 -5.00 -2.10 3.80
CA VAL A 91 -4.51 -1.49 2.55
C VAL A 91 -4.04 -0.08 2.87
N LEU A 92 -2.83 0.25 2.47
CA LEU A 92 -2.21 1.57 2.58
C LEU A 92 -1.89 2.10 1.18
N HIS A 93 -2.44 3.25 0.83
CA HIS A 93 -1.93 4.09 -0.24
C HIS A 93 -1.15 5.23 0.37
N PHE A 94 0.06 5.49 -0.15
CA PHE A 94 0.95 6.47 0.42
C PHE A 94 1.83 7.12 -0.64
N GLN A 95 2.43 8.26 -0.29
CA GLN A 95 3.29 9.04 -1.16
C GLN A 95 4.57 9.42 -0.40
N SER A 96 5.38 8.39 -0.10
CA SER A 96 6.69 8.59 0.51
C SER A 96 7.68 9.22 -0.47
N GLU A 97 8.72 9.84 0.04
CA GLU A 97 9.59 10.73 -0.73
C GLU A 97 10.27 10.02 -1.91
N TYR A 98 10.95 8.90 -1.65
CA TYR A 98 11.76 8.24 -2.68
C TYR A 98 10.96 7.37 -3.62
N ALA A 99 9.95 6.67 -3.13
CA ALA A 99 9.09 5.87 -4.00
C ALA A 99 8.25 6.78 -4.90
N THR A 100 7.82 7.94 -4.42
CA THR A 100 7.19 8.95 -5.28
C THR A 100 8.18 9.51 -6.30
N ALA A 101 9.44 9.79 -5.93
CA ALA A 101 10.48 10.20 -6.87
C ALA A 101 10.68 9.16 -7.98
N VAL A 102 10.79 7.87 -7.63
CA VAL A 102 10.88 6.77 -8.61
C VAL A 102 9.64 6.73 -9.51
N SER A 103 8.45 6.96 -8.95
CA SER A 103 7.21 6.98 -9.74
C SER A 103 7.21 8.05 -10.83
N CYS A 104 7.97 9.13 -10.64
CA CYS A 104 8.11 10.26 -11.57
C CYS A 104 9.27 10.10 -12.56
N MET A 105 10.14 9.09 -12.40
CA MET A 105 11.26 8.86 -13.32
C MET A 105 10.76 8.55 -14.73
N LYS A 106 11.43 9.11 -15.75
CA LYS A 106 11.17 8.77 -17.16
C LYS A 106 11.51 7.32 -17.44
N ASN A 107 12.69 6.89 -17.00
CA ASN A 107 13.15 5.51 -17.09
C ASN A 107 13.04 4.89 -15.69
N LYS A 108 11.97 4.14 -15.45
CA LYS A 108 11.75 3.48 -14.18
C LYS A 108 12.62 2.22 -14.05
N PRO A 109 12.97 1.79 -12.84
CA PRO A 109 13.69 0.54 -12.63
C PRO A 109 12.95 -0.64 -13.27
N ALA A 110 13.69 -1.58 -13.86
CA ALA A 110 13.12 -2.82 -14.38
C ALA A 110 12.54 -3.71 -13.27
N ASN A 111 13.16 -3.66 -12.09
CA ASN A 111 12.66 -4.28 -10.86
C ASN A 111 13.21 -3.53 -9.63
N PHE A 112 12.72 -3.88 -8.44
CA PHE A 112 13.06 -3.24 -7.18
C PHE A 112 13.90 -4.12 -6.23
N ASN A 113 14.41 -5.26 -6.69
CA ASN A 113 15.11 -6.25 -5.87
C ASN A 113 16.55 -5.83 -5.56
N VAL A 114 16.73 -4.64 -5.01
CA VAL A 114 18.03 -4.06 -4.63
C VAL A 114 18.54 -4.52 -3.26
N THR A 115 17.64 -5.12 -2.46
CA THR A 115 17.96 -5.70 -1.15
C THR A 115 17.14 -6.98 -0.92
N ALA A 116 17.59 -7.84 -0.01
CA ALA A 116 16.91 -9.09 0.34
C ALA A 116 15.48 -8.88 0.91
N GLU A 117 15.24 -7.74 1.55
CA GLU A 117 13.94 -7.41 2.13
C GLU A 117 12.83 -7.30 1.08
N ILE A 118 13.16 -6.92 -0.16
CA ILE A 118 12.16 -6.78 -1.20
C ILE A 118 11.51 -8.12 -1.54
N PRO A 119 12.20 -9.17 -1.99
CA PRO A 119 11.56 -10.44 -2.26
C PRO A 119 10.97 -11.09 -1.01
N CYS A 120 11.56 -10.88 0.17
CA CYS A 120 11.09 -11.50 1.42
C CYS A 120 9.82 -10.87 1.98
N HIS A 121 9.67 -9.57 1.94
CA HIS A 121 8.59 -8.86 2.64
C HIS A 121 7.62 -8.13 1.69
N VAL A 122 8.14 -7.52 0.63
CA VAL A 122 7.33 -6.69 -0.29
C VAL A 122 6.75 -7.50 -1.45
N GLY A 123 7.58 -8.39 -1.98
CA GLY A 123 7.34 -9.20 -3.17
C GLY A 123 8.38 -8.91 -4.25
N SER A 124 8.86 -9.97 -4.89
CA SER A 124 9.90 -9.88 -5.95
C SER A 124 9.40 -9.16 -7.22
N GLU A 125 8.09 -9.11 -7.43
CA GLU A 125 7.46 -8.41 -8.52
C GLU A 125 6.59 -7.26 -7.99
N ILE A 126 6.92 -6.03 -8.38
CA ILE A 126 6.16 -4.81 -8.05
C ILE A 126 5.72 -4.16 -9.36
N PRO A 127 4.47 -4.34 -9.79
CA PRO A 127 3.96 -3.73 -11.01
C PRO A 127 4.00 -2.21 -10.96
N VAL A 128 4.34 -1.60 -12.11
CA VAL A 128 4.24 -0.16 -12.32
C VAL A 128 2.98 0.12 -13.13
N ILE A 129 2.00 0.76 -12.50
CA ILE A 129 0.72 1.10 -13.13
C ILE A 129 0.87 2.42 -13.88
N PRO A 130 0.43 2.52 -15.16
CA PRO A 130 0.40 3.77 -15.90
C PRO A 130 -0.37 4.87 -15.16
N TYR A 131 -0.11 6.13 -15.52
CA TYR A 131 -0.83 7.24 -14.92
C TYR A 131 -2.32 7.18 -15.26
N TYR A 132 -3.12 7.21 -14.22
CA TYR A 132 -4.55 7.48 -14.26
C TYR A 132 -4.87 8.60 -13.27
N ARG A 133 -5.95 9.33 -13.51
CA ARG A 133 -6.40 10.39 -12.59
C ARG A 133 -6.75 9.80 -11.21
N PRO A 134 -6.22 10.37 -10.11
CA PRO A 134 -6.59 9.95 -8.76
C PRO A 134 -8.10 9.88 -8.55
N GLY A 135 -8.58 8.80 -7.93
CA GLY A 135 -9.99 8.55 -7.69
C GLY A 135 -10.81 8.12 -8.93
N SER A 136 -10.17 7.93 -10.08
CA SER A 136 -10.88 7.46 -11.29
C SER A 136 -11.22 5.96 -11.22
N PRO A 137 -12.29 5.51 -11.90
CA PRO A 137 -12.61 4.09 -12.04
C PRO A 137 -11.49 3.29 -12.73
N GLU A 138 -10.80 3.90 -13.69
CA GLU A 138 -9.68 3.29 -14.43
C GLU A 138 -8.50 2.99 -13.49
N LEU A 139 -8.13 3.95 -12.62
CA LEU A 139 -7.12 3.73 -11.59
C LEU A 139 -7.53 2.59 -10.67
N ALA A 140 -8.76 2.64 -10.17
CA ALA A 140 -9.26 1.63 -9.24
C ALA A 140 -9.23 0.23 -9.86
N LYS A 141 -9.65 0.08 -11.12
CA LYS A 141 -9.60 -1.17 -11.85
C LYS A 141 -8.17 -1.69 -11.99
N ALA A 142 -7.25 -0.86 -12.49
CA ALA A 142 -5.85 -1.24 -12.71
C ALA A 142 -5.15 -1.65 -11.41
N VAL A 143 -5.39 -0.92 -10.30
CA VAL A 143 -4.84 -1.25 -8.99
C VAL A 143 -5.39 -2.59 -8.49
N VAL A 144 -6.72 -2.79 -8.53
CA VAL A 144 -7.34 -4.04 -8.05
C VAL A 144 -6.84 -5.24 -8.85
N GLU A 145 -6.78 -5.15 -10.19
CA GLU A 145 -6.29 -6.22 -11.06
C GLU A 145 -4.84 -6.61 -10.73
N ALA A 146 -3.96 -5.63 -10.56
CA ALA A 146 -2.56 -5.88 -10.21
C ALA A 146 -2.45 -6.49 -8.80
N MET A 147 -3.20 -5.96 -7.84
CA MET A 147 -3.15 -6.39 -6.44
C MET A 147 -3.81 -7.76 -6.17
N GLN A 148 -4.48 -8.38 -7.16
CA GLN A 148 -4.91 -9.78 -7.06
C GLN A 148 -3.73 -10.75 -6.90
N LYS A 149 -2.58 -10.43 -7.48
CA LYS A 149 -1.39 -11.30 -7.49
C LYS A 149 -0.20 -10.70 -6.75
N HIS A 150 -0.22 -9.38 -6.51
CA HIS A 150 0.89 -8.66 -5.89
C HIS A 150 0.44 -7.98 -4.60
N ASN A 151 1.39 -7.74 -3.69
CA ASN A 151 1.11 -7.07 -2.42
C ASN A 151 1.50 -5.59 -2.44
N SER A 152 2.12 -5.15 -3.53
CA SER A 152 2.63 -3.79 -3.70
C SER A 152 2.58 -3.39 -5.16
N VAL A 153 2.24 -2.13 -5.44
CA VAL A 153 2.29 -1.53 -6.78
C VAL A 153 2.81 -0.10 -6.70
N LEU A 154 3.48 0.35 -7.76
CA LEU A 154 3.88 1.74 -7.95
C LEU A 154 2.94 2.40 -8.97
N LEU A 155 2.38 3.56 -8.62
CA LEU A 155 1.50 4.34 -9.48
C LEU A 155 2.31 5.46 -10.14
N THR A 156 2.41 5.47 -11.47
CA THR A 156 3.16 6.48 -12.23
C THR A 156 2.71 7.90 -11.90
N ASN A 157 3.68 8.78 -11.53
CA ASN A 157 3.44 10.17 -11.15
C ASN A 157 2.42 10.36 -10.02
N HIS A 158 2.34 9.39 -9.08
CA HIS A 158 1.35 9.44 -8.03
C HIS A 158 1.94 8.96 -6.69
N GLY A 159 2.08 7.66 -6.48
CA GLY A 159 2.52 7.08 -5.22
C GLY A 159 2.50 5.57 -5.24
N GLN A 160 2.26 4.95 -4.10
CA GLN A 160 2.33 3.50 -3.92
C GLN A 160 1.06 2.96 -3.26
N VAL A 161 0.74 1.68 -3.53
CA VAL A 161 -0.26 0.94 -2.77
C VAL A 161 0.39 -0.35 -2.26
N VAL A 162 0.23 -0.61 -0.97
CA VAL A 162 0.63 -1.88 -0.34
C VAL A 162 -0.54 -2.46 0.44
N CYS A 163 -0.59 -3.77 0.56
CA CYS A 163 -1.60 -4.45 1.35
C CYS A 163 -1.00 -5.59 2.18
N GLY A 164 -1.72 -6.04 3.20
CA GLY A 164 -1.28 -7.13 4.06
C GLY A 164 -2.35 -7.63 5.02
N LYS A 165 -1.99 -8.68 5.76
CA LYS A 165 -2.88 -9.32 6.75
C LYS A 165 -3.12 -8.46 7.99
N ASP A 166 -2.16 -7.58 8.34
CA ASP A 166 -2.19 -6.72 9.51
C ASP A 166 -1.38 -5.43 9.28
N PHE A 167 -1.44 -4.52 10.24
CA PHE A 167 -0.75 -3.24 10.19
C PHE A 167 0.77 -3.38 10.19
N ASP A 168 1.33 -4.35 10.91
CA ASP A 168 2.78 -4.51 10.97
C ASP A 168 3.35 -4.98 9.63
N GLN A 169 2.69 -5.93 8.98
CA GLN A 169 3.11 -6.38 7.65
C GLN A 169 3.03 -5.26 6.61
N VAL A 170 1.99 -4.43 6.66
CA VAL A 170 1.85 -3.28 5.76
C VAL A 170 2.91 -2.22 6.07
N TYR A 171 3.24 -1.99 7.34
CA TYR A 171 4.32 -1.10 7.76
C TYR A 171 5.69 -1.56 7.21
N GLU A 172 6.02 -2.83 7.37
CA GLU A 172 7.24 -3.43 6.83
C GLU A 172 7.32 -3.27 5.31
N ARG A 173 6.27 -3.64 4.60
CA ARG A 173 6.20 -3.52 3.14
C ARG A 173 6.42 -2.09 2.67
N ALA A 174 5.73 -1.14 3.29
CA ALA A 174 5.85 0.27 2.95
C ALA A 174 7.26 0.81 3.20
N THR A 175 7.84 0.47 4.36
CA THR A 175 9.17 0.93 4.77
C THR A 175 10.27 0.34 3.91
N PHE A 176 10.23 -0.96 3.63
CA PHE A 176 11.23 -1.61 2.76
C PHE A 176 11.10 -1.17 1.30
N PHE A 177 9.88 -0.92 0.83
CA PHE A 177 9.70 -0.36 -0.52
C PHE A 177 10.29 1.04 -0.63
N GLU A 178 10.05 1.91 0.37
CA GLU A 178 10.67 3.23 0.43
C GLU A 178 12.20 3.15 0.51
N MET A 179 12.75 2.22 1.31
CA MET A 179 14.20 1.99 1.41
C MET A 179 14.79 1.59 0.06
N ALA A 180 14.18 0.66 -0.67
CA ALA A 180 14.64 0.26 -2.00
C ALA A 180 14.61 1.43 -2.99
N CYS A 181 13.54 2.21 -3.00
CA CYS A 181 13.43 3.41 -3.83
C CYS A 181 14.49 4.47 -3.45
N ARG A 182 14.80 4.61 -2.16
CA ARG A 182 15.87 5.50 -1.69
C ARG A 182 17.23 5.07 -2.24
N ILE A 183 17.56 3.77 -2.20
CA ILE A 183 18.80 3.24 -2.77
C ILE A 183 18.87 3.57 -4.26
N ILE A 184 17.81 3.29 -5.01
CA ILE A 184 17.72 3.56 -6.45
C ILE A 184 17.95 5.04 -6.76
N VAL A 185 17.30 5.94 -6.03
CA VAL A 185 17.43 7.39 -6.27
C VAL A 185 18.83 7.88 -5.90
N GLN A 186 19.34 7.47 -4.74
CA GLN A 186 20.64 7.97 -4.23
C GLN A 186 21.85 7.40 -4.97
N SER A 187 21.71 6.23 -5.60
CA SER A 187 22.77 5.65 -6.45
C SER A 187 22.92 6.36 -7.79
N GLY A 188 21.99 7.23 -8.16
CA GLY A 188 22.00 7.89 -9.48
C GLY A 188 21.84 6.91 -10.66
N GLY A 189 21.34 5.71 -10.43
CA GLY A 189 21.18 4.65 -11.43
C GLY A 189 22.32 3.62 -11.46
N ASP A 190 23.36 3.82 -10.63
CA ASP A 190 24.47 2.87 -10.47
C ASP A 190 24.20 1.96 -9.26
N TYR A 191 23.41 0.92 -9.47
CA TYR A 191 23.05 -0.08 -8.46
C TYR A 191 22.92 -1.47 -9.09
N SER A 192 23.16 -2.50 -8.27
CA SER A 192 22.88 -3.88 -8.65
C SER A 192 21.52 -4.33 -8.11
N VAL A 193 20.95 -5.33 -8.75
CA VAL A 193 19.77 -6.04 -8.28
C VAL A 193 20.09 -7.51 -8.05
N LEU A 194 19.33 -8.15 -7.17
CA LEU A 194 19.44 -9.59 -6.97
C LEU A 194 19.08 -10.33 -8.27
N THR A 195 19.86 -11.35 -8.56
CA THR A 195 19.61 -12.25 -9.69
C THR A 195 18.37 -13.13 -9.43
N PRO A 196 17.73 -13.66 -10.47
CA PRO A 196 16.62 -14.60 -10.28
C PRO A 196 16.97 -15.79 -9.37
N ALA A 197 18.20 -16.31 -9.46
CA ALA A 197 18.66 -17.42 -8.61
C ALA A 197 18.77 -17.02 -7.13
N GLU A 198 19.27 -15.82 -6.83
CA GLU A 198 19.35 -15.28 -5.47
C GLU A 198 17.95 -15.00 -4.90
N ILE A 199 17.02 -14.54 -5.72
CA ILE A 199 15.62 -14.34 -5.33
C ILE A 199 14.97 -15.68 -5.01
N GLU A 200 15.14 -16.71 -5.86
CA GLU A 200 14.61 -18.05 -5.65
C GLU A 200 15.15 -18.67 -4.36
N ASP A 201 16.46 -18.55 -4.10
CA ASP A 201 17.09 -19.02 -2.86
C ASP A 201 16.48 -18.36 -1.63
N LEU A 202 16.30 -17.04 -1.63
CA LEU A 202 15.63 -16.30 -0.55
C LEU A 202 14.17 -16.75 -0.36
N GLU A 203 13.42 -16.95 -1.44
CA GLU A 203 12.03 -17.39 -1.37
C GLU A 203 11.91 -18.80 -0.78
N ILE A 204 12.84 -19.71 -1.11
CA ILE A 204 12.89 -21.07 -0.55
C ILE A 204 13.29 -21.02 0.92
N TYR A 205 14.37 -20.35 1.25
CA TYR A 205 15.00 -20.40 2.57
C TYR A 205 14.24 -19.57 3.61
N VAL A 206 13.76 -18.36 3.22
CA VAL A 206 13.09 -17.44 4.13
C VAL A 206 11.58 -17.65 4.16
N LEU A 207 10.95 -17.84 2.98
CA LEU A 207 9.50 -17.98 2.87
C LEU A 207 9.02 -19.44 2.89
N GLY A 208 9.93 -20.43 2.90
CA GLY A 208 9.59 -21.83 2.89
C GLY A 208 8.85 -22.27 1.63
N LYS A 209 9.02 -21.57 0.50
CA LYS A 209 8.43 -21.99 -0.77
C LYS A 209 9.10 -23.29 -1.22
N LYS A 210 8.30 -24.28 -1.62
CA LYS A 210 8.84 -25.53 -2.18
C LYS A 210 9.47 -25.23 -3.54
N THR A 211 10.66 -25.81 -3.78
CA THR A 211 11.25 -25.90 -5.13
C THR A 211 10.24 -26.53 -6.08
N LYS A 212 10.04 -25.91 -7.22
CA LYS A 212 9.18 -26.44 -8.30
C LYS A 212 9.82 -27.65 -8.96
#